data_ecba165a6d0920ff496e60b038f6c9dc
#
_entry.id   ecba165a6d0920ff496e60b038f6c9dc
#
_cell.length_a   1.000
_cell.length_b   1.000
_cell.length_c   1.000
_cell.angle_alpha   90.00
_cell.angle_beta   90.00
_cell.angle_gamma   90.00
#
_symmetry.space_group_name_H-M   'P 1'
#
loop_
_entity.id
_entity.type
_entity.pdbx_description
1 polymer ?
#
loop_
_entity_poly.entity_id
_entity_poly.type
_entity_poly.pdbx_seq_one_letter_code
_entity_poly.pdbx_strand_id
1 'polypeptide(L)'
;MDSTVNSDISVLIVDDSLAICGVLTAMLADLGVYKVESCHNGEDAYHKVEVNPAAYDAMFVDLHMEGMDGLELMHKLHGLRYRGGIVVMSALEKKILDFTLEVISNYNLRVLGSAEKPLEKNLIAFMVKRIKSYYPVISRKEKVLKRREVYDAIRNDKVVTYFQPKISAVNNSVTGLECLARLKLNSSGIISPGAFLPVAERFDLIDALTDAILNSALPQFKLFCEQLQVDCTLAINISPLQLYNNLLPETISEYLHRHGVAQKNIIVEITENHAIREEIQLKNLNRLRIHGYQLSLDDYGAGYTNLRQLKNLPFNEIKLDAQLVNGIARDKVLRVMVESIRKVTQEMNLKLVAEGISDSKDLIVVNNIGVDAYQGYLFCRPKPMNELLRWYPLWQKSIIPCNVVNLRDS
;
A
#
# COMPACT_ATOMS: atom_id res chain seq x y z
N MET A 1 -8.54 -11.63 -28.39
CA MET A 1 -9.88 -11.29 -27.88
C MET A 1 -9.75 -11.19 -26.37
N ASP A 2 -9.34 -10.03 -25.87
CA ASP A 2 -9.18 -9.78 -24.45
C ASP A 2 -10.57 -9.65 -23.82
N SER A 3 -10.84 -10.55 -22.87
CA SER A 3 -12.01 -10.49 -22.03
C SER A 3 -11.96 -9.24 -21.18
N THR A 4 -12.73 -8.22 -21.55
CA THR A 4 -12.97 -7.01 -20.76
C THR A 4 -13.51 -7.42 -19.38
N VAL A 5 -12.64 -7.36 -18.39
CA VAL A 5 -13.00 -7.50 -16.97
C VAL A 5 -13.83 -6.28 -16.61
N ASN A 6 -15.15 -6.46 -16.55
CA ASN A 6 -16.10 -5.47 -16.07
C ASN A 6 -15.71 -5.06 -14.64
N SER A 7 -15.21 -3.85 -14.42
CA SER A 7 -14.87 -3.37 -13.07
C SER A 7 -16.15 -2.88 -12.38
N ASP A 8 -16.47 -3.47 -11.24
CA ASP A 8 -17.62 -3.06 -10.39
C ASP A 8 -17.36 -1.76 -9.60
N ILE A 9 -16.39 -0.94 -10.01
CA ILE A 9 -16.02 0.32 -9.36
C ILE A 9 -17.11 1.35 -9.58
N SER A 10 -17.56 2.00 -8.49
CA SER A 10 -18.53 3.10 -8.50
C SER A 10 -17.78 4.43 -8.39
N VAL A 11 -18.02 5.33 -9.34
CA VAL A 11 -17.37 6.64 -9.44
C VAL A 11 -18.41 7.74 -9.40
N LEU A 12 -18.15 8.79 -8.60
CA LEU A 12 -18.91 10.03 -8.63
C LEU A 12 -18.07 11.12 -9.31
N ILE A 13 -18.63 11.79 -10.32
CA ILE A 13 -18.05 12.98 -10.94
C ILE A 13 -18.75 14.20 -10.34
N VAL A 14 -17.96 15.18 -9.89
CA VAL A 14 -18.47 16.43 -9.31
C VAL A 14 -17.87 17.59 -10.09
N ASP A 15 -18.65 18.18 -10.99
CA ASP A 15 -18.21 19.23 -11.90
C ASP A 15 -19.45 19.97 -12.41
N ASP A 16 -19.48 21.29 -12.36
CA ASP A 16 -20.63 22.11 -12.79
C ASP A 16 -20.79 22.13 -14.33
N SER A 17 -19.75 21.71 -15.08
CA SER A 17 -19.79 21.58 -16.53
C SER A 17 -20.36 20.24 -16.98
N LEU A 18 -21.58 20.24 -17.52
CA LEU A 18 -22.20 19.07 -18.14
C LEU A 18 -21.32 18.44 -19.25
N ALA A 19 -20.57 19.29 -19.98
CA ALA A 19 -19.70 18.83 -21.03
C ALA A 19 -18.53 18.00 -20.48
N ILE A 20 -17.91 18.43 -19.40
CA ILE A 20 -16.80 17.71 -18.73
C ILE A 20 -17.32 16.41 -18.13
N CYS A 21 -18.47 16.45 -17.45
CA CYS A 21 -19.11 15.23 -16.93
C CYS A 21 -19.36 14.21 -18.06
N GLY A 22 -19.86 14.64 -19.19
CA GLY A 22 -20.12 13.76 -20.35
C GLY A 22 -18.82 13.17 -20.96
N VAL A 23 -17.81 14.00 -21.14
CA VAL A 23 -16.49 13.56 -21.66
C VAL A 23 -15.84 12.56 -20.72
N LEU A 24 -15.82 12.87 -19.41
CA LEU A 24 -15.20 11.99 -18.43
C LEU A 24 -15.97 10.68 -18.28
N THR A 25 -17.30 10.71 -18.30
CA THR A 25 -18.13 9.49 -18.31
C THR A 25 -17.80 8.59 -19.50
N ALA A 26 -17.66 9.17 -20.70
CA ALA A 26 -17.29 8.41 -21.89
C ALA A 26 -15.86 7.81 -21.77
N MET A 27 -14.89 8.59 -21.28
CA MET A 27 -13.52 8.09 -21.03
C MET A 27 -13.50 6.95 -20.00
N LEU A 28 -14.28 7.06 -18.92
CA LEU A 28 -14.40 6.03 -17.88
C LEU A 28 -15.04 4.75 -18.44
N ALA A 29 -16.08 4.88 -19.27
CA ALA A 29 -16.71 3.74 -19.94
C ALA A 29 -15.75 3.01 -20.89
N ASP A 30 -14.95 3.74 -21.67
CA ASP A 30 -13.88 3.17 -22.52
C ASP A 30 -12.84 2.37 -21.70
N LEU A 31 -12.64 2.75 -20.43
CA LEU A 31 -11.71 2.10 -19.51
C LEU A 31 -12.38 1.00 -18.66
N GLY A 32 -13.64 0.66 -18.98
CA GLY A 32 -14.40 -0.40 -18.34
C GLY A 32 -14.97 -0.02 -16.97
N VAL A 33 -15.21 1.26 -16.69
CA VAL A 33 -15.90 1.78 -15.50
C VAL A 33 -17.28 2.25 -15.93
N TYR A 34 -18.33 1.50 -15.58
CA TYR A 34 -19.70 1.74 -16.03
C TYR A 34 -20.64 2.25 -14.94
N LYS A 35 -20.27 2.11 -13.66
CA LYS A 35 -21.03 2.68 -12.53
C LYS A 35 -20.53 4.08 -12.25
N VAL A 36 -21.02 5.04 -13.05
CA VAL A 36 -20.65 6.44 -12.97
C VAL A 36 -21.90 7.27 -12.72
N GLU A 37 -21.86 8.08 -11.68
CA GLU A 37 -22.86 9.13 -11.42
C GLU A 37 -22.19 10.49 -11.50
N SER A 38 -22.98 11.55 -11.73
CA SER A 38 -22.49 12.93 -11.73
C SER A 38 -23.34 13.81 -10.82
N CYS A 39 -22.69 14.80 -10.20
CA CYS A 39 -23.29 15.94 -9.53
C CYS A 39 -22.74 17.21 -10.13
N HIS A 40 -23.56 18.26 -10.15
CA HIS A 40 -23.20 19.53 -10.80
C HIS A 40 -22.89 20.65 -9.79
N ASN A 41 -22.80 20.31 -8.51
CA ASN A 41 -22.38 21.20 -7.41
C ASN A 41 -21.88 20.37 -6.23
N GLY A 42 -21.17 21.03 -5.30
CA GLY A 42 -20.62 20.38 -4.12
C GLY A 42 -21.68 19.94 -3.09
N GLU A 43 -22.80 20.66 -2.98
CA GLU A 43 -23.88 20.36 -2.05
C GLU A 43 -24.52 19.00 -2.34
N ASP A 44 -24.89 18.76 -3.60
CA ASP A 44 -25.50 17.50 -4.03
C ASP A 44 -24.54 16.33 -3.83
N ALA A 45 -23.25 16.54 -4.13
CA ALA A 45 -22.21 15.54 -3.92
C ALA A 45 -22.06 15.21 -2.42
N TYR A 46 -22.01 16.24 -1.56
CA TYR A 46 -21.96 16.07 -0.11
C TYR A 46 -23.15 15.27 0.41
N HIS A 47 -24.38 15.65 0.03
CA HIS A 47 -25.59 14.95 0.47
C HIS A 47 -25.62 13.47 0.04
N LYS A 48 -25.19 13.16 -1.18
CA LYS A 48 -25.09 11.76 -1.64
C LYS A 48 -24.14 10.95 -0.77
N VAL A 49 -22.98 11.51 -0.44
CA VAL A 49 -21.98 10.84 0.41
C VAL A 49 -22.41 10.77 1.87
N GLU A 50 -23.09 11.81 2.39
CA GLU A 50 -23.64 11.82 3.75
C GLU A 50 -24.66 10.69 3.97
N VAL A 51 -25.55 10.46 3.00
CA VAL A 51 -26.53 9.36 3.04
C VAL A 51 -25.85 7.99 3.00
N ASN A 52 -24.82 7.82 2.19
CA ASN A 52 -24.07 6.58 2.11
C ASN A 52 -22.58 6.83 1.80
N PRO A 53 -21.73 6.99 2.82
CA PRO A 53 -20.29 7.23 2.64
C PRO A 53 -19.53 6.15 1.88
N ALA A 54 -20.10 4.96 1.73
CA ALA A 54 -19.50 3.84 1.02
C ALA A 54 -20.09 3.62 -0.39
N ALA A 55 -20.92 4.54 -0.90
CA ALA A 55 -21.56 4.39 -2.20
C ALA A 55 -20.57 4.47 -3.37
N TYR A 56 -19.51 5.26 -3.21
CA TYR A 56 -18.55 5.54 -4.27
C TYR A 56 -17.14 5.13 -3.85
N ASP A 57 -16.49 4.37 -4.70
CA ASP A 57 -15.09 3.96 -4.54
C ASP A 57 -14.14 5.11 -4.84
N ALA A 58 -14.53 6.00 -5.76
CA ALA A 58 -13.76 7.19 -6.08
C ALA A 58 -14.65 8.35 -6.50
N MET A 59 -14.10 9.56 -6.35
CA MET A 59 -14.69 10.80 -6.83
C MET A 59 -13.69 11.54 -7.70
N PHE A 60 -14.19 12.11 -8.81
CA PHE A 60 -13.48 13.14 -9.57
C PHE A 60 -14.12 14.47 -9.21
N VAL A 61 -13.36 15.39 -8.62
CA VAL A 61 -13.90 16.64 -8.03
C VAL A 61 -13.24 17.83 -8.69
N ASP A 62 -14.04 18.69 -9.32
CA ASP A 62 -13.56 20.01 -9.76
C ASP A 62 -13.32 20.92 -8.56
N LEU A 63 -12.24 21.69 -8.63
CA LEU A 63 -11.94 22.69 -7.59
C LEU A 63 -12.81 23.93 -7.70
N HIS A 64 -13.22 24.31 -8.92
CA HIS A 64 -13.91 25.57 -9.16
C HIS A 64 -15.37 25.30 -9.60
N MET A 65 -16.28 25.40 -8.65
CA MET A 65 -17.73 25.25 -8.87
C MET A 65 -18.48 26.37 -8.17
N GLU A 66 -19.66 26.76 -8.70
CA GLU A 66 -20.55 27.70 -8.01
C GLU A 66 -21.10 27.09 -6.70
N GLY A 67 -21.28 27.93 -5.67
CA GLY A 67 -21.74 27.52 -4.35
C GLY A 67 -20.63 26.86 -3.55
N MET A 68 -20.80 25.60 -3.17
CA MET A 68 -19.75 24.81 -2.49
C MET A 68 -18.68 24.40 -3.48
N ASP A 69 -17.51 25.00 -3.37
CA ASP A 69 -16.36 24.64 -4.19
C ASP A 69 -15.73 23.30 -3.79
N GLY A 70 -14.78 22.81 -4.60
CA GLY A 70 -14.15 21.50 -4.36
C GLY A 70 -13.37 21.44 -3.05
N LEU A 71 -12.77 22.55 -2.58
CA LEU A 71 -12.05 22.61 -1.30
C LEU A 71 -13.00 22.49 -0.12
N GLU A 72 -14.11 23.22 -0.15
CA GLU A 72 -15.15 23.16 0.89
C GLU A 72 -15.80 21.78 0.93
N LEU A 73 -16.09 21.21 -0.24
CA LEU A 73 -16.59 19.83 -0.33
C LEU A 73 -15.63 18.86 0.34
N MET A 74 -14.32 18.92 0.03
CA MET A 74 -13.33 18.03 0.64
C MET A 74 -13.21 18.23 2.15
N HIS A 75 -13.29 19.47 2.64
CA HIS A 75 -13.34 19.73 4.08
C HIS A 75 -14.53 19.03 4.76
N LYS A 76 -15.73 19.11 4.14
CA LYS A 76 -16.93 18.43 4.66
C LYS A 76 -16.82 16.90 4.57
N LEU A 77 -16.23 16.35 3.48
CA LEU A 77 -15.99 14.92 3.32
C LEU A 77 -15.02 14.38 4.37
N HIS A 78 -14.04 15.18 4.81
CA HIS A 78 -13.20 14.87 5.96
C HIS A 78 -14.03 14.63 7.22
N GLY A 79 -15.01 15.50 7.50
CA GLY A 79 -15.93 15.36 8.63
C GLY A 79 -16.77 14.07 8.58
N LEU A 80 -17.13 13.61 7.39
CA LEU A 80 -17.83 12.34 7.15
C LEU A 80 -16.91 11.11 7.19
N ARG A 81 -15.60 11.30 7.33
CA ARG A 81 -14.58 10.24 7.22
C ARG A 81 -14.71 9.45 5.90
N TYR A 82 -14.96 10.17 4.80
CA TYR A 82 -15.03 9.56 3.47
C TYR A 82 -13.73 8.81 3.17
N ARG A 83 -13.85 7.57 2.72
CA ARG A 83 -12.71 6.67 2.49
C ARG A 83 -12.45 6.37 1.02
N GLY A 84 -13.30 6.84 0.12
CA GLY A 84 -13.12 6.71 -1.32
C GLY A 84 -11.90 7.50 -1.81
N GLY A 85 -11.36 7.10 -2.96
CA GLY A 85 -10.29 7.85 -3.62
C GLY A 85 -10.80 9.16 -4.19
N ILE A 86 -10.02 10.24 -4.13
CA ILE A 86 -10.37 11.52 -4.74
C ILE A 86 -9.36 11.84 -5.84
N VAL A 87 -9.83 12.14 -7.03
CA VAL A 87 -9.07 12.73 -8.12
C VAL A 87 -9.50 14.17 -8.26
N VAL A 88 -8.57 15.09 -8.06
CA VAL A 88 -8.85 16.52 -8.16
C VAL A 88 -8.76 16.94 -9.63
N MET A 89 -9.81 17.58 -10.15
CA MET A 89 -9.80 18.18 -11.48
C MET A 89 -9.63 19.70 -11.38
N SER A 90 -8.85 20.30 -12.27
CA SER A 90 -8.66 21.75 -12.22
C SER A 90 -8.17 22.30 -13.56
N ALA A 91 -8.59 23.53 -13.86
CA ALA A 91 -8.04 24.37 -14.90
C ALA A 91 -6.98 25.36 -14.37
N LEU A 92 -6.62 25.27 -13.09
CA LEU A 92 -5.66 26.18 -12.44
C LEU A 92 -4.23 25.87 -12.89
N GLU A 93 -3.39 26.91 -12.86
CA GLU A 93 -1.96 26.75 -13.08
C GLU A 93 -1.36 25.74 -12.08
N LYS A 94 -0.43 24.92 -12.55
CA LYS A 94 0.21 23.84 -11.77
C LYS A 94 0.67 24.27 -10.38
N LYS A 95 1.22 25.47 -10.24
CA LYS A 95 1.70 25.99 -8.95
C LYS A 95 0.58 26.20 -7.93
N ILE A 96 -0.59 26.66 -8.39
CA ILE A 96 -1.77 26.85 -7.54
C ILE A 96 -2.36 25.50 -7.18
N LEU A 97 -2.41 24.58 -8.14
CA LEU A 97 -2.88 23.22 -7.94
C LEU A 97 -2.01 22.48 -6.90
N ASP A 98 -0.69 22.57 -7.00
CA ASP A 98 0.24 21.94 -6.04
C ASP A 98 0.03 22.50 -4.61
N PHE A 99 -0.16 23.82 -4.46
CA PHE A 99 -0.48 24.42 -3.17
C PHE A 99 -1.85 23.96 -2.65
N THR A 100 -2.85 23.89 -3.52
CA THR A 100 -4.19 23.40 -3.16
C THR A 100 -4.16 21.95 -2.70
N LEU A 101 -3.39 21.10 -3.39
CA LEU A 101 -3.19 19.71 -2.99
C LEU A 101 -2.46 19.60 -1.64
N GLU A 102 -1.55 20.53 -1.33
CA GLU A 102 -0.90 20.61 -0.02
C GLU A 102 -1.92 20.97 1.09
N VAL A 103 -2.87 21.86 0.83
CA VAL A 103 -3.97 22.17 1.77
C VAL A 103 -4.90 20.99 1.95
N ILE A 104 -5.35 20.34 0.85
CA ILE A 104 -6.24 19.18 0.88
C ILE A 104 -5.57 18.02 1.61
N SER A 105 -4.26 17.91 1.49
CA SER A 105 -3.48 16.88 2.16
C SER A 105 -3.58 16.93 3.69
N ASN A 106 -4.01 18.06 4.28
CA ASN A 106 -4.28 18.20 5.71
C ASN A 106 -5.65 17.59 6.12
N TYR A 107 -6.51 17.33 5.15
CA TYR A 107 -7.79 16.69 5.41
C TYR A 107 -7.62 15.18 5.31
N ASN A 108 -7.45 14.41 6.19
CA ASN A 108 -7.30 12.93 6.19
C ASN A 108 -8.15 12.21 5.09
N LEU A 109 -8.09 12.73 3.86
CA LEU A 109 -8.75 12.26 2.65
C LEU A 109 -7.72 11.61 1.73
N ARG A 110 -8.18 10.62 1.02
CA ARG A 110 -7.35 9.89 0.08
C ARG A 110 -7.38 10.54 -1.31
N VAL A 111 -6.48 11.47 -1.54
CA VAL A 111 -6.32 12.08 -2.87
C VAL A 111 -5.45 11.16 -3.73
N LEU A 112 -5.97 10.63 -4.83
CA LEU A 112 -5.28 9.72 -5.75
C LEU A 112 -4.48 10.47 -6.84
N GLY A 113 -4.74 11.74 -7.07
CA GLY A 113 -4.08 12.54 -8.09
C GLY A 113 -4.85 13.76 -8.48
N SER A 114 -4.25 14.50 -9.39
CA SER A 114 -4.89 15.60 -10.05
C SER A 114 -4.92 15.39 -11.56
N ALA A 115 -5.98 15.87 -12.19
CA ALA A 115 -6.15 15.90 -13.63
C ALA A 115 -6.36 17.35 -14.08
N GLU A 116 -5.41 17.87 -14.85
CA GLU A 116 -5.52 19.19 -15.46
C GLU A 116 -6.55 19.16 -16.60
N LYS A 117 -7.35 20.21 -16.69
CA LYS A 117 -8.28 20.41 -17.80
C LYS A 117 -7.56 21.17 -18.95
N PRO A 118 -7.67 20.69 -20.22
CA PRO A 118 -8.55 19.63 -20.73
C PRO A 118 -8.07 18.22 -20.36
N LEU A 119 -9.03 17.34 -20.02
CA LEU A 119 -8.75 16.00 -19.54
C LEU A 119 -8.09 15.13 -20.63
N GLU A 120 -6.94 14.57 -20.34
CA GLU A 120 -6.22 13.66 -21.24
C GLU A 120 -6.56 12.20 -20.95
N LYS A 121 -6.88 11.44 -22.01
CA LYS A 121 -7.26 10.02 -21.90
C LYS A 121 -6.20 9.17 -21.18
N ASN A 122 -4.92 9.43 -21.43
CA ASN A 122 -3.82 8.71 -20.79
C ASN A 122 -3.74 8.97 -19.27
N LEU A 123 -3.97 10.21 -18.86
CA LEU A 123 -4.00 10.59 -17.47
C LEU A 123 -5.19 9.96 -16.75
N ILE A 124 -6.39 10.00 -17.36
CA ILE A 124 -7.58 9.34 -16.80
C ILE A 124 -7.37 7.82 -16.72
N ALA A 125 -6.76 7.20 -17.73
CA ALA A 125 -6.41 5.78 -17.70
C ALA A 125 -5.46 5.44 -16.53
N PHE A 126 -4.48 6.29 -16.27
CA PHE A 126 -3.57 6.17 -15.12
C PHE A 126 -4.34 6.30 -13.80
N MET A 127 -5.24 7.29 -13.67
CA MET A 127 -6.07 7.46 -12.46
C MET A 127 -7.00 6.26 -12.23
N VAL A 128 -7.64 5.76 -13.29
CA VAL A 128 -8.48 4.54 -13.21
C VAL A 128 -7.64 3.33 -12.78
N LYS A 129 -6.41 3.19 -13.30
CA LYS A 129 -5.50 2.14 -12.85
C LYS A 129 -5.17 2.29 -11.36
N ARG A 130 -4.93 3.51 -10.87
CA ARG A 130 -4.73 3.81 -9.43
C ARG A 130 -5.96 3.48 -8.60
N ILE A 131 -7.16 3.89 -9.03
CA ILE A 131 -8.41 3.53 -8.37
C ILE A 131 -8.55 2.00 -8.30
N LYS A 132 -8.31 1.29 -9.41
CA LYS A 132 -8.40 -0.18 -9.48
C LYS A 132 -7.35 -0.90 -8.61
N SER A 133 -6.15 -0.37 -8.49
CA SER A 133 -5.12 -0.97 -7.64
C SER A 133 -5.37 -0.69 -6.16
N TYR A 134 -5.93 0.46 -5.88
CA TYR A 134 -6.30 0.86 -4.53
C TYR A 134 -7.50 0.07 -3.98
N TYR A 135 -8.51 -0.15 -4.81
CA TYR A 135 -9.54 -1.14 -4.63
C TYR A 135 -9.11 -2.36 -5.46
N PRO A 136 -8.23 -3.22 -4.93
CA PRO A 136 -7.94 -4.45 -5.63
C PRO A 136 -9.31 -4.99 -5.98
N VAL A 137 -9.55 -5.17 -7.28
CA VAL A 137 -10.73 -5.87 -7.76
C VAL A 137 -10.81 -7.08 -6.86
N ILE A 138 -11.71 -7.00 -5.86
CA ILE A 138 -12.04 -8.17 -5.06
C ILE A 138 -12.42 -9.12 -6.15
N SER A 139 -11.47 -9.97 -6.50
CA SER A 139 -11.67 -10.91 -7.59
C SER A 139 -12.97 -11.56 -7.22
N ARG A 140 -13.93 -11.64 -8.12
CA ARG A 140 -15.32 -12.09 -7.87
C ARG A 140 -15.45 -13.37 -7.03
N LYS A 141 -14.35 -13.88 -6.46
CA LYS A 141 -14.23 -15.03 -5.60
C LYS A 141 -14.00 -14.72 -4.12
N GLU A 142 -13.50 -13.54 -3.74
CA GLU A 142 -13.31 -13.22 -2.32
C GLU A 142 -14.41 -12.27 -1.84
N LYS A 143 -15.42 -12.83 -1.22
CA LYS A 143 -16.49 -12.11 -0.53
C LYS A 143 -15.88 -11.28 0.61
N VAL A 144 -16.08 -9.96 0.62
CA VAL A 144 -15.75 -9.14 1.80
C VAL A 144 -16.46 -9.71 3.00
N LEU A 145 -15.71 -9.99 4.05
CA LEU A 145 -16.25 -10.60 5.26
C LEU A 145 -17.11 -9.58 6.02
N LYS A 146 -18.13 -10.10 6.73
CA LYS A 146 -18.90 -9.27 7.66
C LYS A 146 -18.11 -9.08 8.97
N ARG A 147 -18.40 -8.00 9.71
CA ARG A 147 -17.82 -7.74 11.04
C ARG A 147 -17.78 -8.98 11.92
N ARG A 148 -18.89 -9.72 12.01
CA ARG A 148 -19.01 -10.92 12.85
C ARG A 148 -18.05 -12.02 12.39
N GLU A 149 -17.90 -12.22 11.09
CA GLU A 149 -17.00 -13.26 10.55
C GLU A 149 -15.53 -12.96 10.89
N VAL A 150 -15.12 -11.67 10.83
CA VAL A 150 -13.76 -11.24 11.21
C VAL A 150 -13.56 -11.36 12.73
N TYR A 151 -14.52 -10.89 13.52
CA TYR A 151 -14.48 -10.99 14.97
C TYR A 151 -14.39 -12.44 15.44
N ASP A 152 -15.25 -13.31 14.91
CA ASP A 152 -15.26 -14.75 15.24
C ASP A 152 -13.94 -15.42 14.80
N ALA A 153 -13.38 -15.01 13.66
CA ALA A 153 -12.09 -15.54 13.18
C ALA A 153 -10.92 -15.17 14.12
N ILE A 154 -10.88 -13.94 14.60
CA ILE A 154 -9.85 -13.50 15.56
C ILE A 154 -9.99 -14.26 16.88
N ARG A 155 -11.21 -14.38 17.44
CA ARG A 155 -11.46 -15.04 18.72
C ARG A 155 -11.25 -16.54 18.71
N ASN A 156 -11.38 -17.20 17.56
CA ASN A 156 -11.30 -18.66 17.45
C ASN A 156 -9.98 -19.12 16.80
N ASP A 157 -8.90 -18.35 16.93
CA ASP A 157 -7.55 -18.68 16.43
C ASP A 157 -7.53 -19.06 14.94
N LYS A 158 -8.36 -18.36 14.13
CA LYS A 158 -8.39 -18.55 12.68
C LYS A 158 -7.45 -17.61 11.93
N VAL A 159 -6.75 -16.72 12.64
CA VAL A 159 -5.68 -15.92 12.07
C VAL A 159 -4.45 -16.79 11.88
N VAL A 160 -4.02 -16.92 10.64
CA VAL A 160 -2.81 -17.68 10.28
C VAL A 160 -1.85 -16.75 9.52
N THR A 161 -0.57 -17.02 9.63
CA THR A 161 0.47 -16.18 9.02
C THR A 161 1.19 -16.91 7.90
N TYR A 162 1.32 -16.21 6.78
CA TYR A 162 2.15 -16.59 5.65
C TYR A 162 3.38 -15.69 5.65
N PHE A 163 4.45 -16.15 5.05
CA PHE A 163 5.70 -15.42 5.03
C PHE A 163 6.22 -15.33 3.60
N GLN A 164 6.72 -14.16 3.23
CA GLN A 164 7.38 -13.94 1.96
C GLN A 164 8.81 -13.46 2.19
N PRO A 165 9.82 -14.12 1.60
CA PRO A 165 11.20 -13.74 1.81
C PRO A 165 11.55 -12.46 1.05
N LYS A 166 12.36 -11.61 1.71
CA LYS A 166 13.08 -10.47 1.15
C LYS A 166 14.50 -10.92 0.82
N ILE A 167 14.93 -10.68 -0.41
CA ILE A 167 16.19 -11.17 -0.98
C ILE A 167 17.18 -10.02 -1.14
N SER A 168 18.39 -10.17 -0.66
CA SER A 168 19.48 -9.20 -0.84
C SER A 168 19.85 -9.04 -2.32
N ALA A 169 19.97 -7.80 -2.78
CA ALA A 169 20.46 -7.49 -4.12
C ALA A 169 21.97 -7.76 -4.28
N VAL A 170 22.71 -7.86 -3.18
CA VAL A 170 24.17 -8.03 -3.18
C VAL A 170 24.58 -9.49 -3.37
N ASN A 171 23.93 -10.39 -2.62
CA ASN A 171 24.36 -11.78 -2.54
C ASN A 171 23.23 -12.81 -2.64
N ASN A 172 22.02 -12.36 -2.96
CA ASN A 172 20.81 -13.18 -3.06
C ASN A 172 20.43 -13.96 -1.76
N SER A 173 21.02 -13.61 -0.61
CA SER A 173 20.60 -14.20 0.66
C SER A 173 19.23 -13.68 1.12
N VAL A 174 18.56 -14.45 1.95
CA VAL A 174 17.34 -13.98 2.63
C VAL A 174 17.73 -13.01 3.74
N THR A 175 17.31 -11.76 3.64
CA THR A 175 17.58 -10.69 4.62
C THR A 175 16.42 -10.44 5.57
N GLY A 176 15.23 -10.89 5.21
CA GLY A 176 14.03 -10.73 6.01
C GLY A 176 12.88 -11.59 5.50
N LEU A 177 11.86 -11.67 6.32
CA LEU A 177 10.56 -12.24 5.98
C LEU A 177 9.49 -11.19 6.19
N GLU A 178 8.57 -11.01 5.25
CA GLU A 178 7.34 -10.25 5.49
C GLU A 178 6.25 -11.18 5.99
N CYS A 179 5.60 -10.78 7.09
CA CYS A 179 4.47 -11.48 7.68
C CYS A 179 3.17 -11.00 7.05
N LEU A 180 2.49 -11.90 6.39
CA LEU A 180 1.25 -11.64 5.68
C LEU A 180 0.08 -12.40 6.34
N ALA A 181 -0.82 -11.66 6.97
CA ALA A 181 -2.00 -12.24 7.62
C ALA A 181 -2.91 -12.96 6.63
N ARG A 182 -3.53 -14.05 7.08
CA ARG A 182 -4.61 -14.78 6.38
C ARG A 182 -5.64 -15.22 7.41
N LEU A 183 -6.90 -15.34 6.99
CA LEU A 183 -7.91 -15.99 7.80
C LEU A 183 -8.20 -17.39 7.23
N LYS A 184 -8.20 -18.41 8.11
CA LYS A 184 -8.54 -19.78 7.74
C LYS A 184 -9.97 -20.08 8.13
N LEU A 185 -10.91 -19.99 7.18
CA LEU A 185 -12.33 -20.25 7.41
C LEU A 185 -12.71 -21.62 6.87
N ASN A 186 -13.49 -22.37 7.66
CA ASN A 186 -13.87 -23.76 7.32
C ASN A 186 -14.63 -23.89 6.00
N SER A 187 -15.42 -22.85 5.64
CA SER A 187 -16.26 -22.84 4.43
C SER A 187 -15.61 -22.22 3.20
N SER A 188 -14.56 -21.41 3.38
CA SER A 188 -13.99 -20.57 2.32
C SER A 188 -12.47 -20.76 2.14
N GLY A 189 -11.86 -21.67 2.91
CA GLY A 189 -10.41 -21.91 2.84
C GLY A 189 -9.58 -20.76 3.42
N ILE A 190 -8.53 -20.36 2.72
CA ILE A 190 -7.63 -19.26 3.10
C ILE A 190 -8.12 -17.97 2.45
N ILE A 191 -8.36 -16.97 3.27
CA ILE A 191 -8.86 -15.64 2.90
C ILE A 191 -7.71 -14.62 2.96
N SER A 192 -7.59 -13.82 1.92
CA SER A 192 -6.55 -12.77 1.82
C SER A 192 -6.92 -11.49 2.59
N PRO A 193 -5.91 -10.64 2.92
CA PRO A 193 -6.10 -9.42 3.71
C PRO A 193 -7.14 -8.45 3.15
N GLY A 194 -7.22 -8.29 1.83
CA GLY A 194 -8.16 -7.39 1.17
C GLY A 194 -9.63 -7.64 1.54
N ALA A 195 -10.00 -8.87 1.93
CA ALA A 195 -11.36 -9.22 2.31
C ALA A 195 -11.71 -8.91 3.79
N PHE A 196 -10.72 -8.72 4.68
CA PHE A 196 -10.96 -8.56 6.10
C PHE A 196 -10.27 -7.34 6.74
N LEU A 197 -9.14 -6.85 6.22
CA LEU A 197 -8.46 -5.67 6.79
C LEU A 197 -9.35 -4.41 6.81
N PRO A 198 -10.05 -4.04 5.71
CA PRO A 198 -10.94 -2.87 5.75
C PRO A 198 -12.06 -3.00 6.79
N VAL A 199 -12.50 -4.26 7.05
CA VAL A 199 -13.51 -4.53 8.09
C VAL A 199 -12.91 -4.42 9.48
N ALA A 200 -11.69 -4.94 9.68
CA ALA A 200 -10.99 -4.83 10.96
C ALA A 200 -10.72 -3.36 11.34
N GLU A 201 -10.28 -2.54 10.38
CA GLU A 201 -10.07 -1.10 10.58
C GLU A 201 -11.37 -0.35 10.86
N ARG A 202 -12.44 -0.65 10.09
CA ARG A 202 -13.72 0.04 10.24
C ARG A 202 -14.41 -0.21 11.60
N PHE A 203 -14.20 -1.38 12.17
CA PHE A 203 -14.91 -1.83 13.38
C PHE A 203 -14.00 -2.01 14.60
N ASP A 204 -12.86 -1.32 14.63
CA ASP A 204 -11.89 -1.29 15.73
C ASP A 204 -11.42 -2.71 16.16
N LEU A 205 -11.26 -3.60 15.18
CA LEU A 205 -10.74 -4.96 15.37
C LEU A 205 -9.25 -5.08 15.04
N ILE A 206 -8.63 -3.97 14.57
CA ILE A 206 -7.27 -4.00 14.02
C ILE A 206 -6.22 -4.33 15.10
N ASP A 207 -6.38 -3.83 16.33
CA ASP A 207 -5.47 -4.14 17.44
C ASP A 207 -5.55 -5.62 17.82
N ALA A 208 -6.77 -6.16 17.98
CA ALA A 208 -6.97 -7.58 18.27
C ALA A 208 -6.46 -8.49 17.12
N LEU A 209 -6.57 -8.03 15.87
CA LEU A 209 -6.00 -8.75 14.72
C LEU A 209 -4.47 -8.74 14.78
N THR A 210 -3.86 -7.61 15.12
CA THR A 210 -2.40 -7.49 15.27
C THR A 210 -1.89 -8.39 16.40
N ASP A 211 -2.59 -8.44 17.53
CA ASP A 211 -2.27 -9.36 18.63
C ASP A 211 -2.27 -10.83 18.17
N ALA A 212 -3.29 -11.22 17.43
CA ALA A 212 -3.38 -12.58 16.87
C ALA A 212 -2.25 -12.87 15.85
N ILE A 213 -1.89 -11.87 15.01
CA ILE A 213 -0.77 -11.97 14.07
C ILE A 213 0.55 -12.15 14.83
N LEU A 214 0.83 -11.33 15.84
CA LEU A 214 2.06 -11.41 16.63
C LEU A 214 2.20 -12.76 17.34
N ASN A 215 1.11 -13.24 17.98
CA ASN A 215 1.09 -14.56 18.61
C ASN A 215 1.35 -15.71 17.63
N SER A 216 0.86 -15.59 16.40
CA SER A 216 1.08 -16.60 15.35
C SER A 216 2.47 -16.50 14.70
N ALA A 217 2.92 -15.28 14.39
CA ALA A 217 4.12 -15.06 13.59
C ALA A 217 5.42 -15.24 14.37
N LEU A 218 5.50 -14.69 15.59
CA LEU A 218 6.77 -14.63 16.33
C LEU A 218 7.39 -16.00 16.65
N PRO A 219 6.63 -17.00 17.15
CA PRO A 219 7.20 -18.32 17.39
C PRO A 219 7.64 -19.02 16.10
N GLN A 220 6.94 -18.81 14.99
CA GLN A 220 7.29 -19.37 13.69
C GLN A 220 8.54 -18.71 13.12
N PHE A 221 8.68 -17.40 13.25
CA PHE A 221 9.87 -16.65 12.85
C PHE A 221 11.10 -17.11 13.64
N LYS A 222 10.97 -17.22 14.97
CA LYS A 222 12.04 -17.71 15.82
C LYS A 222 12.48 -19.11 15.40
N LEU A 223 11.53 -20.03 15.17
CA LEU A 223 11.81 -21.38 14.67
C LEU A 223 12.59 -21.34 13.35
N PHE A 224 12.21 -20.46 12.42
CA PHE A 224 12.90 -20.32 11.13
C PHE A 224 14.36 -19.90 11.33
N CYS A 225 14.60 -18.88 12.15
CA CYS A 225 15.95 -18.39 12.43
C CYS A 225 16.83 -19.44 13.11
N GLU A 226 16.29 -20.13 14.12
CA GLU A 226 17.03 -21.15 14.89
C GLU A 226 17.32 -22.41 14.06
N GLN A 227 16.32 -22.93 13.37
CA GLN A 227 16.44 -24.18 12.61
C GLN A 227 17.36 -24.04 11.40
N LEU A 228 17.33 -22.88 10.74
CA LEU A 228 18.10 -22.62 9.53
C LEU A 228 19.39 -21.82 9.79
N GLN A 229 19.62 -21.42 11.04
CA GLN A 229 20.77 -20.57 11.45
C GLN A 229 20.87 -19.29 10.61
N VAL A 230 19.72 -18.63 10.40
CA VAL A 230 19.62 -17.40 9.60
C VAL A 230 19.42 -16.21 10.52
N ASP A 231 20.26 -15.20 10.36
CA ASP A 231 20.04 -13.88 10.97
C ASP A 231 19.32 -13.00 9.96
N CYS A 232 18.04 -12.80 10.19
CA CYS A 232 17.17 -12.00 9.32
C CYS A 232 16.14 -11.20 10.14
N THR A 233 15.38 -10.34 9.47
CA THR A 233 14.33 -9.53 10.09
C THR A 233 12.95 -10.10 9.79
N LEU A 234 11.98 -9.79 10.66
CA LEU A 234 10.56 -10.00 10.40
C LEU A 234 9.87 -8.64 10.20
N ALA A 235 9.28 -8.45 9.06
CA ALA A 235 8.45 -7.28 8.76
C ALA A 235 7.00 -7.56 9.14
N ILE A 236 6.38 -6.62 9.86
CA ILE A 236 5.02 -6.70 10.37
C ILE A 236 4.27 -5.44 9.94
N ASN A 237 3.17 -5.62 9.26
CA ASN A 237 2.29 -4.54 8.82
C ASN A 237 1.50 -3.97 10.00
N ILE A 238 1.57 -2.66 10.19
CA ILE A 238 0.82 -1.89 11.20
C ILE A 238 -0.01 -0.83 10.49
N SER A 239 -1.32 -0.82 10.75
CA SER A 239 -2.19 0.21 10.21
C SER A 239 -1.82 1.58 10.80
N PRO A 240 -1.77 2.65 9.98
CA PRO A 240 -1.59 4.01 10.48
C PRO A 240 -2.61 4.43 11.55
N LEU A 241 -3.78 3.79 11.60
CA LEU A 241 -4.77 4.00 12.66
C LEU A 241 -4.26 3.53 14.05
N GLN A 242 -3.40 2.52 14.08
CA GLN A 242 -2.82 2.02 15.34
C GLN A 242 -1.76 2.96 15.92
N LEU A 243 -1.22 3.88 15.09
CA LEU A 243 -0.30 4.92 15.58
C LEU A 243 -0.98 5.96 16.48
N TYR A 244 -2.32 5.96 16.59
CA TYR A 244 -3.03 6.75 17.62
C TYR A 244 -2.98 6.10 19.00
N ASN A 245 -2.64 4.81 19.09
CA ASN A 245 -2.51 4.10 20.35
C ASN A 245 -1.13 4.33 21.00
N ASN A 246 -1.09 5.07 22.08
CA ASN A 246 0.16 5.36 22.81
C ASN A 246 0.83 4.12 23.41
N LEU A 247 0.12 3.00 23.55
CA LEU A 247 0.66 1.76 24.10
C LEU A 247 1.18 0.80 23.03
N LEU A 248 1.07 1.16 21.74
CA LEU A 248 1.50 0.29 20.64
C LEU A 248 2.95 -0.20 20.77
N PRO A 249 3.96 0.67 21.03
CA PRO A 249 5.35 0.20 21.16
C PRO A 249 5.55 -0.77 22.31
N GLU A 250 4.90 -0.53 23.45
CA GLU A 250 4.95 -1.39 24.63
C GLU A 250 4.26 -2.73 24.37
N THR A 251 3.07 -2.71 23.75
CA THR A 251 2.33 -3.92 23.40
C THR A 251 3.16 -4.83 22.50
N ILE A 252 3.75 -4.29 21.42
CA ILE A 252 4.62 -5.08 20.55
C ILE A 252 5.82 -5.62 21.36
N SER A 253 6.44 -4.80 22.20
CA SER A 253 7.59 -5.21 23.03
C SER A 253 7.25 -6.36 23.98
N GLU A 254 6.05 -6.38 24.58
CA GLU A 254 5.59 -7.47 25.44
C GLU A 254 5.49 -8.80 24.65
N TYR A 255 4.92 -8.77 23.44
CA TYR A 255 4.88 -9.97 22.58
C TYR A 255 6.28 -10.46 22.24
N LEU A 256 7.19 -9.55 21.87
CA LEU A 256 8.56 -9.90 21.51
C LEU A 256 9.29 -10.54 22.70
N HIS A 257 9.15 -9.94 23.89
CA HIS A 257 9.75 -10.48 25.11
C HIS A 257 9.21 -11.89 25.43
N ARG A 258 7.89 -12.08 25.33
CA ARG A 258 7.22 -13.39 25.54
C ARG A 258 7.76 -14.47 24.62
N HIS A 259 8.06 -14.15 23.38
CA HIS A 259 8.53 -15.09 22.38
C HIS A 259 10.06 -15.11 22.23
N GLY A 260 10.80 -14.28 22.96
CA GLY A 260 12.26 -14.22 22.92
C GLY A 260 12.81 -13.74 21.57
N VAL A 261 12.14 -12.76 20.95
CA VAL A 261 12.57 -12.09 19.71
C VAL A 261 13.08 -10.69 20.06
N ALA A 262 14.22 -10.29 19.50
CA ALA A 262 14.78 -8.97 19.74
C ALA A 262 14.13 -7.89 18.86
N GLN A 263 13.94 -6.68 19.40
CA GLN A 263 13.33 -5.55 18.69
C GLN A 263 14.07 -5.21 17.39
N LYS A 264 15.41 -5.28 17.40
CA LYS A 264 16.25 -5.01 16.22
C LYS A 264 15.95 -5.92 15.02
N ASN A 265 15.34 -7.09 15.28
CA ASN A 265 14.96 -8.05 14.24
C ASN A 265 13.54 -7.79 13.70
N ILE A 266 12.86 -6.74 14.17
CA ILE A 266 11.52 -6.39 13.72
C ILE A 266 11.57 -5.12 12.87
N ILE A 267 10.91 -5.19 11.73
CA ILE A 267 10.59 -4.04 10.89
C ILE A 267 9.08 -3.80 11.01
N VAL A 268 8.71 -2.61 11.42
CA VAL A 268 7.30 -2.15 11.39
C VAL A 268 7.07 -1.50 10.04
N GLU A 269 6.20 -2.11 9.23
CA GLU A 269 5.81 -1.60 7.92
C GLU A 269 4.54 -0.77 8.04
N ILE A 270 4.54 0.40 7.43
CA ILE A 270 3.42 1.35 7.47
C ILE A 270 3.16 1.82 6.05
N THR A 271 1.93 1.64 5.59
CA THR A 271 1.56 2.00 4.22
C THR A 271 1.55 3.52 3.99
N GLU A 272 1.98 3.94 2.80
CA GLU A 272 1.95 5.34 2.35
C GLU A 272 0.54 5.96 2.33
N ASN A 273 -0.47 5.13 2.22
CA ASN A 273 -1.85 5.53 1.91
C ASN A 273 -2.57 6.38 2.96
N HIS A 274 -2.00 6.52 4.15
CA HIS A 274 -2.51 7.41 5.19
C HIS A 274 -1.41 8.41 5.55
N ALA A 275 -1.67 9.68 5.29
CA ALA A 275 -0.74 10.73 5.68
C ALA A 275 -0.46 10.67 7.18
N ILE A 276 0.79 10.33 7.53
CA ILE A 276 1.29 10.41 8.91
C ILE A 276 1.57 11.89 9.20
N ARG A 277 0.66 12.56 9.88
CA ARG A 277 0.73 14.02 10.10
C ARG A 277 0.38 14.45 11.50
N GLU A 278 -0.44 13.66 12.18
CA GLU A 278 -0.84 13.94 13.53
C GLU A 278 0.35 13.80 14.48
N GLU A 279 0.49 14.76 15.40
CA GLU A 279 1.58 14.78 16.37
C GLU A 279 1.70 13.45 17.13
N ILE A 280 0.57 12.85 17.47
CA ILE A 280 0.52 11.56 18.18
C ILE A 280 1.10 10.40 17.33
N GLN A 281 0.83 10.39 16.03
CA GLN A 281 1.38 9.38 15.12
C GLN A 281 2.89 9.54 14.99
N LEU A 282 3.37 10.78 14.79
CA LEU A 282 4.80 11.10 14.70
C LEU A 282 5.52 10.74 16.00
N LYS A 283 4.92 11.04 17.15
CA LYS A 283 5.43 10.67 18.46
C LYS A 283 5.58 9.16 18.59
N ASN A 284 4.57 8.39 18.21
CA ASN A 284 4.60 6.93 18.32
C ASN A 284 5.57 6.28 17.33
N LEU A 285 5.74 6.82 16.12
CA LEU A 285 6.82 6.41 15.21
C LEU A 285 8.20 6.62 15.84
N ASN A 286 8.45 7.79 16.43
CA ASN A 286 9.72 8.05 17.11
C ASN A 286 9.93 7.12 18.31
N ARG A 287 8.86 6.81 19.07
CA ARG A 287 8.93 5.85 20.18
C ARG A 287 9.29 4.45 19.70
N LEU A 288 8.70 3.96 18.61
CA LEU A 288 9.09 2.70 17.99
C LEU A 288 10.59 2.69 17.66
N ARG A 289 11.13 3.77 17.08
CA ARG A 289 12.57 3.89 16.82
C ARG A 289 13.41 3.87 18.09
N ILE A 290 12.99 4.58 19.14
CA ILE A 290 13.67 4.61 20.45
C ILE A 290 13.68 3.22 21.08
N HIS A 291 12.62 2.44 20.92
CA HIS A 291 12.55 1.04 21.37
C HIS A 291 13.41 0.08 20.53
N GLY A 292 14.04 0.55 19.43
CA GLY A 292 14.97 -0.24 18.62
C GLY A 292 14.35 -0.93 17.41
N TYR A 293 13.08 -0.66 17.09
CA TYR A 293 12.43 -1.15 15.87
C TYR A 293 12.99 -0.47 14.62
N GLN A 294 13.06 -1.20 13.52
CA GLN A 294 13.22 -0.62 12.20
C GLN A 294 11.85 -0.22 11.65
N LEU A 295 11.79 0.87 10.88
CA LEU A 295 10.56 1.33 10.25
C LEU A 295 10.72 1.28 8.73
N SER A 296 9.72 0.76 8.04
CA SER A 296 9.65 0.72 6.58
C SER A 296 8.39 1.43 6.10
N LEU A 297 8.53 2.28 5.10
CA LEU A 297 7.41 2.86 4.39
C LEU A 297 7.03 1.95 3.24
N ASP A 298 5.81 1.42 3.29
CA ASP A 298 5.29 0.45 2.34
C ASP A 298 4.45 1.08 1.23
N ASP A 299 4.34 0.40 0.08
CA ASP A 299 3.57 0.83 -1.10
C ASP A 299 4.00 2.20 -1.67
N TYR A 300 5.28 2.58 -1.54
CA TYR A 300 5.75 3.90 -1.98
C TYR A 300 5.60 4.09 -3.49
N GLY A 301 4.96 5.21 -3.85
CA GLY A 301 4.64 5.55 -5.24
C GLY A 301 3.23 5.19 -5.67
N ALA A 302 2.46 4.48 -4.83
CA ALA A 302 1.02 4.32 -4.99
C ALA A 302 0.23 5.50 -4.39
N GLY A 303 0.83 6.25 -3.46
CA GLY A 303 0.23 7.35 -2.70
C GLY A 303 0.85 8.73 -2.96
N TYR A 304 0.80 9.59 -1.94
CA TYR A 304 1.19 11.00 -1.99
C TYR A 304 2.28 11.40 -1.00
N THR A 305 3.08 10.47 -0.51
CA THR A 305 4.17 10.89 0.34
C THR A 305 5.14 11.74 -0.47
N ASN A 306 5.06 13.06 -0.26
CA ASN A 306 6.02 13.98 -0.83
C ASN A 306 7.40 13.63 -0.26
N LEU A 307 8.42 13.54 -1.12
CA LEU A 307 9.82 13.36 -0.73
C LEU A 307 10.26 14.31 0.39
N ARG A 308 9.63 15.50 0.48
CA ARG A 308 9.86 16.48 1.55
C ARG A 308 9.35 15.98 2.91
N GLN A 309 8.26 15.21 2.96
CA GLN A 309 7.73 14.62 4.20
C GLN A 309 8.60 13.45 4.67
N LEU A 310 9.10 12.63 3.75
CA LEU A 310 10.03 11.54 4.06
C LEU A 310 11.24 12.00 4.87
N LYS A 311 11.79 13.17 4.57
CA LYS A 311 12.95 13.72 5.29
C LYS A 311 12.74 13.87 6.79
N ASN A 312 11.51 14.07 7.22
CA ASN A 312 11.15 14.31 8.62
C ASN A 312 10.62 13.06 9.33
N LEU A 313 10.48 11.94 8.62
CA LEU A 313 9.95 10.69 9.16
C LEU A 313 11.10 9.72 9.48
N PRO A 314 11.04 8.99 10.60
CA PRO A 314 12.14 8.18 11.09
C PRO A 314 12.24 6.81 10.42
N PHE A 315 11.99 6.73 9.11
CA PHE A 315 12.10 5.48 8.36
C PHE A 315 13.56 5.05 8.15
N ASN A 316 13.75 3.75 7.96
CA ASN A 316 15.01 3.10 7.60
C ASN A 316 14.99 2.54 6.20
N GLU A 317 13.79 2.25 5.71
CA GLU A 317 13.56 1.51 4.48
C GLU A 317 12.33 2.07 3.77
N ILE A 318 12.36 2.01 2.45
CA ILE A 318 11.22 2.29 1.56
C ILE A 318 11.04 1.09 0.65
N LYS A 319 9.79 0.63 0.51
CA LYS A 319 9.40 -0.43 -0.41
C LYS A 319 8.68 0.18 -1.60
N LEU A 320 9.21 -0.02 -2.81
CA LEU A 320 8.58 0.44 -4.04
C LEU A 320 7.37 -0.42 -4.35
N ASP A 321 6.22 0.21 -4.53
CA ASP A 321 5.01 -0.49 -4.97
C ASP A 321 5.24 -1.24 -6.29
N ALA A 322 4.61 -2.39 -6.43
CA ALA A 322 4.67 -3.23 -7.60
C ALA A 322 4.34 -2.49 -8.92
N GLN A 323 3.58 -1.40 -8.88
CA GLN A 323 3.24 -0.60 -10.07
C GLN A 323 4.44 0.18 -10.61
N LEU A 324 5.40 0.56 -9.76
CA LEU A 324 6.64 1.20 -10.18
C LEU A 324 7.66 0.18 -10.72
N VAL A 325 7.50 -1.08 -10.37
CA VAL A 325 8.44 -2.16 -10.69
C VAL A 325 7.99 -2.97 -11.90
N ASN A 326 6.70 -3.36 -11.95
CA ASN A 326 6.18 -4.18 -13.04
C ASN A 326 6.16 -3.44 -14.38
N GLY A 327 6.89 -3.96 -15.34
CA GLY A 327 7.02 -3.39 -16.68
C GLY A 327 8.12 -2.34 -16.82
N ILE A 328 8.92 -2.07 -15.78
CA ILE A 328 10.02 -1.09 -15.80
C ILE A 328 11.03 -1.36 -16.91
N ALA A 329 11.21 -2.62 -17.32
CA ALA A 329 12.07 -2.97 -18.44
C ALA A 329 11.61 -2.38 -19.78
N ARG A 330 10.31 -2.06 -19.93
CA ARG A 330 9.71 -1.56 -21.17
C ARG A 330 9.29 -0.09 -21.06
N ASP A 331 9.14 0.43 -19.84
CA ASP A 331 8.68 1.77 -19.56
C ASP A 331 9.83 2.67 -19.10
N LYS A 332 10.24 3.60 -20.00
CA LYS A 332 11.31 4.56 -19.70
C LYS A 332 10.93 5.55 -18.60
N VAL A 333 9.65 5.90 -18.46
CA VAL A 333 9.19 6.84 -17.44
C VAL A 333 9.30 6.20 -16.05
N LEU A 334 8.81 4.97 -15.91
CA LEU A 334 8.98 4.21 -14.66
C LEU A 334 10.46 4.11 -14.24
N ARG A 335 11.35 3.85 -15.23
CA ARG A 335 12.79 3.76 -14.96
C ARG A 335 13.33 5.07 -14.39
N VAL A 336 13.05 6.21 -15.03
CA VAL A 336 13.49 7.54 -14.56
C VAL A 336 12.93 7.85 -13.19
N MET A 337 11.67 7.47 -12.92
CA MET A 337 11.06 7.67 -11.59
C MET A 337 11.82 6.86 -10.51
N VAL A 338 12.05 5.58 -10.74
CA VAL A 338 12.73 4.71 -9.77
C VAL A 338 14.20 5.12 -9.58
N GLU A 339 14.91 5.53 -10.65
CA GLU A 339 16.26 6.10 -10.56
C GLU A 339 16.29 7.37 -9.70
N SER A 340 15.27 8.23 -9.83
CA SER A 340 15.15 9.45 -9.02
C SER A 340 14.90 9.12 -7.55
N ILE A 341 14.00 8.16 -7.27
CA ILE A 341 13.75 7.68 -5.90
C ILE A 341 15.03 7.09 -5.31
N ARG A 342 15.78 6.28 -6.09
CA ARG A 342 17.06 5.71 -5.62
C ARG A 342 18.07 6.77 -5.20
N LYS A 343 18.24 7.83 -5.99
CA LYS A 343 19.13 8.94 -5.62
C LYS A 343 18.74 9.57 -4.30
N VAL A 344 17.44 9.83 -4.10
CA VAL A 344 16.94 10.43 -2.86
C VAL A 344 17.15 9.49 -1.67
N THR A 345 16.83 8.20 -1.82
CA THR A 345 17.02 7.22 -0.72
C THR A 345 18.49 7.07 -0.34
N GLN A 346 19.41 7.15 -1.30
CA GLN A 346 20.86 7.14 -1.02
C GLN A 346 21.28 8.37 -0.20
N GLU A 347 20.88 9.58 -0.59
CA GLU A 347 21.17 10.81 0.15
C GLU A 347 20.57 10.81 1.56
N MET A 348 19.45 10.12 1.75
CA MET A 348 18.79 9.99 3.06
C MET A 348 19.28 8.77 3.86
N ASN A 349 20.19 7.97 3.32
CA ASN A 349 20.65 6.71 3.93
C ASN A 349 19.51 5.73 4.26
N LEU A 350 18.54 5.64 3.35
CA LEU A 350 17.41 4.72 3.42
C LEU A 350 17.65 3.51 2.51
N LYS A 351 17.27 2.33 2.97
CA LYS A 351 17.23 1.13 2.12
C LYS A 351 16.07 1.25 1.14
N LEU A 352 16.28 0.78 -0.09
CA LEU A 352 15.27 0.69 -1.13
C LEU A 352 14.99 -0.76 -1.49
N VAL A 353 13.74 -1.19 -1.31
CA VAL A 353 13.28 -2.54 -1.64
C VAL A 353 12.37 -2.46 -2.86
N ALA A 354 12.58 -3.32 -3.86
CA ALA A 354 11.70 -3.44 -5.01
C ALA A 354 10.72 -4.59 -4.80
N GLU A 355 9.42 -4.28 -4.84
CA GLU A 355 8.36 -5.26 -4.64
C GLU A 355 7.70 -5.74 -5.93
N GLY A 356 6.94 -6.84 -5.83
CA GLY A 356 6.12 -7.37 -6.90
C GLY A 356 6.91 -7.92 -8.09
N ILE A 357 8.21 -8.15 -7.96
CA ILE A 357 9.04 -8.66 -9.05
C ILE A 357 8.53 -10.03 -9.49
N SER A 358 8.07 -10.11 -10.73
CA SER A 358 7.52 -11.31 -11.36
C SER A 358 8.21 -11.68 -12.67
N ASP A 359 8.96 -10.75 -13.28
CA ASP A 359 9.69 -10.90 -14.53
C ASP A 359 11.19 -10.68 -14.31
N SER A 360 12.03 -11.54 -14.90
CA SER A 360 13.48 -11.43 -14.84
C SER A 360 14.02 -10.18 -15.53
N LYS A 361 13.34 -9.66 -16.54
CA LYS A 361 13.73 -8.42 -17.23
C LYS A 361 13.59 -7.21 -16.31
N ASP A 362 12.51 -7.15 -15.53
CA ASP A 362 12.29 -6.09 -14.56
C ASP A 362 13.34 -6.19 -13.43
N LEU A 363 13.66 -7.42 -12.98
CA LEU A 363 14.73 -7.66 -12.01
C LEU A 363 16.09 -7.09 -12.48
N ILE A 364 16.47 -7.32 -13.72
CA ILE A 364 17.73 -6.79 -14.27
C ILE A 364 17.77 -5.26 -14.20
N VAL A 365 16.66 -4.59 -14.52
CA VAL A 365 16.60 -3.13 -14.50
C VAL A 365 16.71 -2.59 -13.08
N VAL A 366 15.91 -3.12 -12.12
CA VAL A 366 15.97 -2.63 -10.73
C VAL A 366 17.31 -2.96 -10.06
N ASN A 367 17.94 -4.07 -10.45
CA ASN A 367 19.30 -4.39 -10.01
C ASN A 367 20.32 -3.36 -10.53
N ASN A 368 20.24 -2.96 -11.79
CA ASN A 368 21.12 -1.94 -12.37
C ASN A 368 20.89 -0.54 -11.76
N ILE A 369 19.68 -0.24 -11.34
CA ILE A 369 19.37 0.98 -10.57
C ILE A 369 20.00 0.93 -9.17
N GLY A 370 20.28 -0.27 -8.67
CA GLY A 370 20.99 -0.49 -7.41
C GLY A 370 20.07 -0.48 -6.19
N VAL A 371 18.89 -1.10 -6.26
CA VAL A 371 18.06 -1.34 -5.06
C VAL A 371 18.79 -2.27 -4.09
N ASP A 372 18.43 -2.23 -2.81
CA ASP A 372 19.13 -2.96 -1.76
C ASP A 372 18.59 -4.38 -1.56
N ALA A 373 17.30 -4.57 -1.84
CA ALA A 373 16.64 -5.86 -1.74
C ALA A 373 15.46 -6.00 -2.71
N TYR A 374 15.03 -7.24 -2.89
CA TYR A 374 13.93 -7.63 -3.76
C TYR A 374 12.88 -8.43 -3.01
N GLN A 375 11.63 -8.30 -3.47
CA GLN A 375 10.55 -9.16 -3.08
C GLN A 375 9.62 -9.42 -4.27
N GLY A 376 9.14 -10.65 -4.44
CA GLY A 376 8.22 -10.94 -5.54
C GLY A 376 8.08 -12.42 -5.85
N TYR A 377 7.13 -12.72 -6.72
CA TYR A 377 6.78 -14.10 -7.10
C TYR A 377 7.85 -14.79 -7.94
N LEU A 378 8.76 -14.01 -8.50
CA LEU A 378 9.94 -14.57 -9.19
C LEU A 378 10.82 -15.39 -8.23
N PHE A 379 10.90 -15.00 -6.96
CA PHE A 379 11.70 -15.66 -5.93
C PHE A 379 10.87 -16.67 -5.13
N CYS A 380 9.80 -16.17 -4.49
CA CYS A 380 8.93 -16.98 -3.67
C CYS A 380 7.55 -16.30 -3.51
N ARG A 381 6.47 -17.07 -3.67
CA ARG A 381 5.14 -16.61 -3.25
C ARG A 381 5.02 -16.68 -1.74
N PRO A 382 4.13 -15.88 -1.11
CA PRO A 382 3.82 -16.04 0.31
C PRO A 382 3.44 -17.49 0.64
N LYS A 383 4.08 -18.06 1.66
CA LYS A 383 3.89 -19.47 2.07
C LYS A 383 3.74 -19.59 3.58
N PRO A 384 3.02 -20.60 4.08
CA PRO A 384 3.08 -20.97 5.49
C PRO A 384 4.50 -21.43 5.87
N MET A 385 4.87 -21.26 7.14
CA MET A 385 6.24 -21.47 7.62
C MET A 385 6.78 -22.88 7.30
N ASN A 386 5.98 -23.92 7.44
CA ASN A 386 6.39 -25.30 7.12
C ASN A 386 6.82 -25.51 5.66
N GLU A 387 6.24 -24.75 4.73
CA GLU A 387 6.64 -24.75 3.33
C GLU A 387 7.89 -23.88 3.10
N LEU A 388 8.00 -22.78 3.82
CA LEU A 388 9.15 -21.89 3.72
C LEU A 388 10.44 -22.57 4.24
N LEU A 389 10.34 -23.33 5.32
CA LEU A 389 11.44 -24.17 5.85
C LEU A 389 11.95 -25.19 4.83
N ARG A 390 11.08 -25.71 3.95
CA ARG A 390 11.47 -26.61 2.85
C ARG A 390 12.03 -25.84 1.64
N TRP A 391 11.52 -24.65 1.38
CA TRP A 391 11.95 -23.81 0.27
C TRP A 391 13.35 -23.24 0.47
N TYR A 392 13.69 -22.79 1.68
CA TYR A 392 14.94 -22.08 1.95
C TYR A 392 16.22 -22.88 1.61
N PRO A 393 16.38 -24.16 1.99
CA PRO A 393 17.54 -24.95 1.60
C PRO A 393 17.66 -25.17 0.08
N LEU A 394 16.54 -25.23 -0.63
CA LEU A 394 16.53 -25.33 -2.10
C LEU A 394 16.97 -24.01 -2.73
N TRP A 395 16.50 -22.89 -2.18
CA TRP A 395 16.92 -21.55 -2.58
C TRP A 395 18.43 -21.36 -2.38
N GLN A 396 18.97 -21.70 -1.24
CA GLN A 396 20.41 -21.60 -0.96
C GLN A 396 21.24 -22.41 -1.96
N LYS A 397 20.81 -23.60 -2.35
CA LYS A 397 21.49 -24.43 -3.34
C LYS A 397 21.39 -23.84 -4.76
N SER A 398 20.34 -23.11 -5.07
CA SER A 398 20.16 -22.47 -6.37
C SER A 398 20.97 -21.17 -6.51
N ILE A 399 21.37 -20.56 -5.41
CA ILE A 399 22.38 -19.51 -5.37
C ILE A 399 23.74 -20.21 -5.58
N ILE A 400 23.99 -20.74 -6.77
CA ILE A 400 25.32 -21.05 -7.23
C ILE A 400 26.10 -19.74 -7.05
N PRO A 401 27.37 -19.76 -6.52
CA PRO A 401 28.17 -18.56 -6.54
C PRO A 401 28.19 -18.09 -7.99
N CYS A 402 27.40 -17.11 -8.30
CA CYS A 402 27.54 -16.33 -9.51
C CYS A 402 28.87 -15.64 -9.35
N ASN A 403 29.94 -16.34 -9.75
CA ASN A 403 31.07 -15.67 -10.29
C ASN A 403 30.49 -14.75 -11.33
N VAL A 404 30.38 -13.48 -10.95
CA VAL A 404 29.95 -12.35 -11.69
C VAL A 404 30.31 -12.58 -13.16
N VAL A 405 29.33 -12.86 -13.99
CA VAL A 405 29.47 -12.56 -15.41
C VAL A 405 29.53 -11.04 -15.44
N ASN A 406 30.74 -10.54 -15.45
CA ASN A 406 31.05 -9.16 -15.78
C ASN A 406 30.53 -8.90 -17.21
N LEU A 407 29.27 -8.52 -17.32
CA LEU A 407 28.70 -7.92 -18.52
C LEU A 407 29.16 -6.44 -18.61
N ARG A 408 30.47 -6.21 -18.40
CA ARG A 408 31.09 -4.90 -18.65
C ARG A 408 31.83 -4.84 -19.99
N ASP A 409 31.77 -5.91 -20.79
CA ASP A 409 32.38 -5.93 -22.11
C ASP A 409 31.46 -6.60 -23.12
N SER A 410 30.59 -5.79 -23.74
CA SER A 410 30.14 -5.89 -25.13
C SER A 410 29.22 -4.71 -25.47
#